data_6b85d4f53f48c1814e845fa9792f632b
#
_entry.id   6b85d4f53f48c1814e845fa9792f632b
#
_cell.length_a   1.000
_cell.length_b   1.000
_cell.length_c   1.000
_cell.angle_alpha   90.00
_cell.angle_beta   90.00
_cell.angle_gamma   90.00
#
_symmetry.space_group_name_H-M   'P 1'
#
loop_
_entity.id
_entity.type
_entity.pdbx_description
1 polymer ?
#
loop_
_entity_poly.entity_id
_entity_poly.type
_entity_poly.pdbx_seq_one_letter_code
_entity_poly.pdbx_strand_id
1 'polypeptide(L)'
;MTYGLVLEGGGGRGGFHIGVWQALRELNIEINGVTGTSVGALNGALFALGKYDEAVKLWSNIQTTDVLDVDDKIFNELFHGKKKPDSLEAYLVFLKDVLGNKGFNITPLKKLIATHMNEDELRKSNIDFGFVTVSLTDHKPLEVFIEDIGKGKIEDYLLASSFLPVFREEQLDGKKFIDGCFFDNLPIRLLMKKGYRKIIVVHLNGFGLRKKVDESNLEVIHIYPSGNLGSSLLFHPLQSRQNIQMG
;
A
#
# COMPACT_ATOMS: atom_id res chain seq x y z
N MET A 1 -1.32 -9.29 25.11
CA MET A 1 -2.51 -9.34 24.22
C MET A 1 -2.05 -8.91 22.84
N THR A 2 -2.21 -9.74 21.85
CA THR A 2 -1.65 -9.53 20.51
C THR A 2 -2.72 -8.97 19.58
N TYR A 3 -2.37 -7.94 18.82
CA TYR A 3 -3.24 -7.32 17.82
C TYR A 3 -2.83 -7.70 16.40
N GLY A 4 -3.82 -7.72 15.51
CA GLY A 4 -3.60 -7.63 14.07
C GLY A 4 -3.65 -6.16 13.63
N LEU A 5 -2.84 -5.79 12.65
CA LEU A 5 -2.77 -4.44 12.07
C LEU A 5 -3.22 -4.49 10.60
N VAL A 6 -4.18 -3.65 10.24
CA VAL A 6 -4.65 -3.48 8.86
C VAL A 6 -4.23 -2.13 8.33
N LEU A 7 -3.53 -2.12 7.21
CA LEU A 7 -3.00 -0.92 6.57
C LEU A 7 -3.72 -0.67 5.24
N GLU A 8 -4.50 0.41 5.17
CA GLU A 8 -5.25 0.78 3.98
C GLU A 8 -4.33 1.16 2.81
N GLY A 9 -4.76 0.90 1.58
CA GLY A 9 -4.11 1.43 0.37
C GLY A 9 -4.36 2.93 0.20
N GLY A 10 -3.36 3.65 -0.35
CA GLY A 10 -3.50 5.12 -0.49
C GLY A 10 -2.28 5.84 -1.07
N GLY A 11 -1.32 5.13 -1.65
CA GLY A 11 -0.16 5.69 -2.35
C GLY A 11 0.64 6.68 -1.49
N GLY A 12 0.83 7.92 -1.97
CA GLY A 12 1.62 8.97 -1.30
C GLY A 12 1.18 9.36 0.12
N ARG A 13 0.03 8.85 0.58
CA ARG A 13 -0.48 9.06 1.94
C ARG A 13 0.15 8.12 2.97
N GLY A 14 0.93 7.13 2.53
CA GLY A 14 1.46 6.05 3.38
C GLY A 14 2.39 6.49 4.51
N GLY A 15 2.89 7.73 4.51
CA GLY A 15 3.62 8.30 5.64
C GLY A 15 2.81 8.28 6.95
N PHE A 16 1.48 8.37 6.88
CA PHE A 16 0.60 8.27 8.04
C PHE A 16 0.72 6.91 8.76
N HIS A 17 0.87 5.81 8.01
CA HIS A 17 1.12 4.49 8.59
C HIS A 17 2.37 4.47 9.47
N ILE A 18 3.40 5.23 9.10
CA ILE A 18 4.68 5.27 9.82
C ILE A 18 4.53 6.02 11.15
N GLY A 19 3.73 7.09 11.16
CA GLY A 19 3.37 7.79 12.39
C GLY A 19 2.57 6.89 13.35
N VAL A 20 1.55 6.20 12.84
CA VAL A 20 0.82 5.21 13.64
C VAL A 20 1.75 4.11 14.16
N TRP A 21 2.69 3.62 13.34
CA TRP A 21 3.68 2.64 13.79
C TRP A 21 4.54 3.18 14.92
N GLN A 22 4.94 4.46 14.86
CA GLN A 22 5.64 5.12 15.96
C GLN A 22 4.83 5.08 17.25
N ALA A 23 3.57 5.49 17.19
CA ALA A 23 2.67 5.49 18.35
C ALA A 23 2.48 4.09 18.94
N LEU A 24 2.30 3.07 18.09
CA LEU A 24 2.20 1.68 18.55
C LEU A 24 3.45 1.22 19.31
N ARG A 25 4.65 1.62 18.85
CA ARG A 25 5.92 1.34 19.54
C ARG A 25 6.02 2.06 20.88
N GLU A 26 5.69 3.34 20.93
CA GLU A 26 5.73 4.17 22.15
C GLU A 26 4.75 3.64 23.20
N LEU A 27 3.60 3.16 22.78
CA LEU A 27 2.57 2.56 23.65
C LEU A 27 2.84 1.08 23.98
N ASN A 28 3.94 0.51 23.47
CA ASN A 28 4.28 -0.91 23.62
C ASN A 28 3.14 -1.86 23.21
N ILE A 29 2.41 -1.52 22.15
CA ILE A 29 1.35 -2.37 21.59
C ILE A 29 1.99 -3.43 20.70
N GLU A 30 1.77 -4.69 21.07
CA GLU A 30 2.33 -5.85 20.38
C GLU A 30 1.45 -6.25 19.19
N ILE A 31 2.05 -6.27 17.99
CA ILE A 31 1.39 -6.67 16.73
C ILE A 31 2.01 -7.96 16.25
N ASN A 32 1.21 -8.98 15.97
CA ASN A 32 1.66 -10.29 15.50
C ASN A 32 1.17 -10.62 14.09
N GLY A 33 0.25 -9.83 13.53
CA GLY A 33 -0.20 -9.99 12.15
C GLY A 33 -0.41 -8.64 11.50
N VAL A 34 -0.02 -8.53 10.25
CA VAL A 34 -0.19 -7.32 9.43
C VAL A 34 -0.80 -7.70 8.10
N THR A 35 -1.85 -7.00 7.70
CA THR A 35 -2.37 -7.09 6.34
C THR A 35 -2.50 -5.71 5.71
N GLY A 36 -2.34 -5.64 4.40
CA GLY A 36 -2.45 -4.37 3.71
C GLY A 36 -2.76 -4.52 2.22
N THR A 37 -3.03 -3.40 1.58
CA THR A 37 -3.28 -3.32 0.14
C THR A 37 -2.47 -2.18 -0.43
N SER A 38 -1.86 -2.36 -1.63
CA SER A 38 -1.09 -1.31 -2.28
C SER A 38 0.04 -0.81 -1.36
N VAL A 39 0.14 0.52 -1.14
CA VAL A 39 1.11 1.08 -0.17
C VAL A 39 0.98 0.47 1.23
N GLY A 40 -0.22 0.02 1.61
CA GLY A 40 -0.43 -0.70 2.87
C GLY A 40 0.28 -2.06 2.89
N ALA A 41 0.37 -2.76 1.76
CA ALA A 41 1.15 -3.98 1.62
C ALA A 41 2.67 -3.69 1.70
N LEU A 42 3.13 -2.62 1.05
CA LEU A 42 4.55 -2.23 1.08
C LEU A 42 5.00 -1.82 2.49
N ASN A 43 4.22 -0.99 3.17
CA ASN A 43 4.49 -0.61 4.57
C ASN A 43 4.32 -1.80 5.53
N GLY A 44 3.37 -2.69 5.25
CA GLY A 44 3.18 -3.93 6.01
C GLY A 44 4.39 -4.86 5.95
N ALA A 45 5.02 -4.96 4.78
CA ALA A 45 6.26 -5.72 4.62
C ALA A 45 7.42 -5.11 5.43
N LEU A 46 7.59 -3.77 5.40
CA LEU A 46 8.58 -3.07 6.24
C LEU A 46 8.30 -3.31 7.73
N PHE A 47 7.01 -3.27 8.12
CA PHE A 47 6.59 -3.55 9.49
C PHE A 47 6.97 -4.98 9.91
N ALA A 48 6.62 -5.97 9.08
CA ALA A 48 6.93 -7.37 9.34
C ALA A 48 8.44 -7.66 9.41
N LEU A 49 9.26 -6.88 8.68
CA LEU A 49 10.73 -6.91 8.76
C LEU A 49 11.29 -6.16 9.98
N GLY A 50 10.47 -5.44 10.76
CA GLY A 50 10.93 -4.61 11.87
C GLY A 50 11.76 -3.39 11.46
N LYS A 51 11.70 -2.95 10.20
CA LYS A 51 12.53 -1.89 9.60
C LYS A 51 11.95 -0.48 9.82
N TYR A 52 11.64 -0.14 11.08
CA TYR A 52 11.02 1.14 11.42
C TYR A 52 11.86 2.35 11.00
N ASP A 53 13.14 2.39 11.40
CA ASP A 53 14.00 3.53 11.11
C ASP A 53 14.24 3.73 9.62
N GLU A 54 14.32 2.62 8.87
CA GLU A 54 14.40 2.61 7.42
C GLU A 54 13.11 3.16 6.79
N ALA A 55 11.94 2.76 7.31
CA ALA A 55 10.64 3.27 6.87
C ALA A 55 10.50 4.79 7.14
N VAL A 56 10.91 5.28 8.31
CA VAL A 56 10.95 6.72 8.61
C VAL A 56 11.85 7.47 7.63
N LYS A 57 13.06 6.96 7.39
CA LYS A 57 14.02 7.58 6.45
C LYS A 57 13.46 7.61 5.03
N LEU A 58 12.88 6.50 4.57
CA LEU A 58 12.27 6.39 3.26
C LEU A 58 11.14 7.41 3.09
N TRP A 59 10.15 7.38 3.96
CA TRP A 59 9.00 8.26 3.86
C TRP A 59 9.32 9.73 4.06
N SER A 60 10.31 10.05 4.90
CA SER A 60 10.74 11.44 5.11
C SER A 60 11.40 12.09 3.89
N ASN A 61 11.84 11.28 2.91
CA ASN A 61 12.58 11.76 1.74
C ASN A 61 11.94 11.36 0.40
N ILE A 62 10.90 10.53 0.41
CA ILE A 62 10.28 9.97 -0.79
C ILE A 62 9.78 11.05 -1.75
N GLN A 63 10.04 10.86 -3.03
CA GLN A 63 9.60 11.72 -4.12
C GLN A 63 8.81 10.90 -5.14
N THR A 64 8.01 11.57 -5.98
CA THR A 64 7.26 10.89 -7.03
C THR A 64 8.16 10.15 -8.01
N THR A 65 9.35 10.67 -8.27
CA THR A 65 10.37 10.05 -9.15
C THR A 65 10.97 8.76 -8.58
N ASP A 66 10.87 8.53 -7.27
CA ASP A 66 11.29 7.26 -6.65
C ASP A 66 10.28 6.12 -6.91
N VAL A 67 9.06 6.48 -7.31
CA VAL A 67 7.96 5.54 -7.55
C VAL A 67 7.60 5.44 -9.04
N LEU A 68 7.60 6.56 -9.73
CA LEU A 68 7.19 6.70 -11.12
C LEU A 68 8.29 7.36 -11.95
N ASP A 69 8.57 6.78 -13.13
CA ASP A 69 9.38 7.44 -14.14
C ASP A 69 8.49 8.45 -14.89
N VAL A 70 8.49 9.68 -14.42
CA VAL A 70 7.62 10.77 -14.90
C VAL A 70 8.46 11.90 -15.45
N ASP A 71 8.19 12.30 -16.70
CA ASP A 71 8.74 13.52 -17.30
C ASP A 71 8.18 14.76 -16.59
N ASP A 72 9.02 15.76 -16.33
CA ASP A 72 8.64 17.00 -15.63
C ASP A 72 7.48 17.73 -16.32
N LYS A 73 7.37 17.67 -17.64
CA LYS A 73 6.28 18.31 -18.39
C LYS A 73 4.97 17.57 -18.14
N ILE A 74 4.98 16.25 -18.24
CA ILE A 74 3.82 15.40 -17.94
C ILE A 74 3.43 15.57 -16.47
N PHE A 75 4.40 15.61 -15.56
CA PHE A 75 4.17 15.85 -14.15
C PHE A 75 3.45 17.18 -13.90
N ASN A 76 3.93 18.28 -14.50
CA ASN A 76 3.33 19.60 -14.34
C ASN A 76 1.93 19.69 -14.95
N GLU A 77 1.69 19.08 -16.11
CA GLU A 77 0.37 19.02 -16.73
C GLU A 77 -0.64 18.25 -15.87
N LEU A 78 -0.22 17.13 -15.30
CA LEU A 78 -1.07 16.27 -14.47
C LEU A 78 -1.42 16.88 -13.11
N PHE A 79 -0.46 17.53 -12.48
CA PHE A 79 -0.56 17.89 -11.06
C PHE A 79 -0.75 19.40 -10.81
N HIS A 80 -0.42 20.24 -11.80
CA HIS A 80 -0.61 21.69 -11.72
C HIS A 80 -1.58 22.24 -12.77
N GLY A 81 -2.13 21.39 -13.64
CA GLY A 81 -3.15 21.76 -14.63
C GLY A 81 -4.46 22.26 -14.01
N LYS A 82 -5.15 23.15 -14.73
CA LYS A 82 -6.37 23.84 -14.25
C LYS A 82 -7.61 22.94 -14.03
N LYS A 83 -7.61 21.69 -14.45
CA LYS A 83 -8.71 20.73 -14.25
C LYS A 83 -8.20 19.52 -13.47
N LYS A 84 -8.38 19.56 -12.13
CA LYS A 84 -8.22 18.36 -11.31
C LYS A 84 -9.51 17.55 -11.41
N PRO A 85 -9.45 16.26 -11.77
CA PRO A 85 -10.61 15.39 -11.73
C PRO A 85 -11.15 15.26 -10.30
N ASP A 86 -12.46 15.34 -10.12
CA ASP A 86 -13.13 15.32 -8.80
C ASP A 86 -13.20 13.91 -8.19
N SER A 87 -12.86 12.88 -8.96
CA SER A 87 -12.83 11.47 -8.50
C SER A 87 -11.60 10.75 -9.01
N LEU A 88 -11.19 9.67 -8.32
CA LEU A 88 -10.07 8.86 -8.77
C LEU A 88 -10.36 8.21 -10.13
N GLU A 89 -11.61 7.82 -10.39
CA GLU A 89 -12.01 7.22 -11.66
C GLU A 89 -11.80 8.20 -12.82
N ALA A 90 -12.25 9.45 -12.66
CA ALA A 90 -11.99 10.54 -13.60
C ALA A 90 -10.49 10.83 -13.74
N TYR A 91 -9.74 10.71 -12.65
CA TYR A 91 -8.28 10.91 -12.64
C TYR A 91 -7.54 9.78 -13.36
N LEU A 92 -7.95 8.52 -13.18
CA LEU A 92 -7.38 7.38 -13.90
C LEU A 92 -7.67 7.45 -15.40
N VAL A 93 -8.89 7.87 -15.78
CA VAL A 93 -9.25 8.11 -17.19
C VAL A 93 -8.39 9.24 -17.77
N PHE A 94 -8.26 10.35 -17.07
CA PHE A 94 -7.42 11.48 -17.47
C PHE A 94 -5.94 11.07 -17.64
N LEU A 95 -5.38 10.33 -16.67
CA LEU A 95 -4.02 9.80 -16.76
C LEU A 95 -3.84 8.87 -17.97
N LYS A 96 -4.81 8.02 -18.21
CA LYS A 96 -4.79 7.10 -19.36
C LYS A 96 -4.81 7.86 -20.70
N ASP A 97 -5.63 8.91 -20.78
CA ASP A 97 -5.71 9.76 -21.98
C ASP A 97 -4.40 10.53 -22.22
N VAL A 98 -3.81 11.14 -21.18
CA VAL A 98 -2.56 11.92 -21.28
C VAL A 98 -1.37 11.03 -21.65
N LEU A 99 -1.32 9.81 -21.12
CA LEU A 99 -0.22 8.88 -21.37
C LEU A 99 -0.38 8.12 -22.70
N GLY A 100 -1.53 8.19 -23.28
CA GLY A 100 -1.85 7.46 -24.55
C GLY A 100 -1.56 5.99 -24.40
N ASN A 101 -1.92 5.03 -24.22
CA ASN A 101 -1.69 3.57 -24.13
C ASN A 101 -0.27 3.11 -23.67
N LYS A 102 0.65 4.04 -23.35
CA LYS A 102 2.02 3.67 -22.94
C LYS A 102 2.15 3.39 -21.44
N GLY A 103 1.33 4.02 -20.58
CA GLY A 103 1.40 3.88 -19.12
C GLY A 103 2.73 4.39 -18.51
N PHE A 104 2.76 4.58 -17.19
CA PHE A 104 3.98 4.94 -16.48
C PHE A 104 4.93 3.76 -16.34
N ASN A 105 6.22 4.03 -16.52
CA ASN A 105 7.26 3.05 -16.21
C ASN A 105 7.41 2.94 -14.68
N ILE A 106 7.34 1.71 -14.17
CA ILE A 106 7.40 1.39 -12.73
C ILE A 106 8.78 0.87 -12.31
N THR A 107 9.79 1.01 -13.15
CA THR A 107 11.16 0.61 -12.80
C THR A 107 11.64 1.25 -11.49
N PRO A 108 11.35 2.53 -11.18
CA PRO A 108 11.69 3.11 -9.88
C PRO A 108 11.04 2.36 -8.71
N LEU A 109 9.74 2.08 -8.78
CA LEU A 109 9.02 1.33 -7.75
C LEU A 109 9.58 -0.09 -7.56
N LYS A 110 9.91 -0.79 -8.66
CA LYS A 110 10.58 -2.10 -8.59
C LYS A 110 11.91 -2.03 -7.84
N LYS A 111 12.73 -1.04 -8.16
CA LYS A 111 14.02 -0.81 -7.47
C LYS A 111 13.80 -0.50 -5.99
N LEU A 112 12.79 0.31 -5.67
CA LEU A 112 12.46 0.65 -4.30
C LEU A 112 12.08 -0.61 -3.50
N ILE A 113 11.21 -1.46 -4.07
CA ILE A 113 10.84 -2.74 -3.45
C ILE A 113 12.08 -3.62 -3.26
N ALA A 114 12.87 -3.87 -4.31
CA ALA A 114 14.05 -4.71 -4.25
C ALA A 114 15.12 -4.21 -3.25
N THR A 115 15.22 -2.87 -3.07
CA THR A 115 16.18 -2.29 -2.12
C THR A 115 15.78 -2.51 -0.66
N HIS A 116 14.48 -2.47 -0.37
CA HIS A 116 13.97 -2.46 1.00
C HIS A 116 13.39 -3.81 1.46
N MET A 117 13.11 -4.72 0.50
CA MET A 117 12.57 -6.05 0.79
C MET A 117 13.66 -7.11 0.78
N ASN A 118 13.64 -7.95 1.80
CA ASN A 118 14.43 -9.18 1.86
C ASN A 118 13.47 -10.34 2.12
N GLU A 119 13.23 -11.14 1.08
CA GLU A 119 12.26 -12.25 1.15
C GLU A 119 12.64 -13.28 2.21
N ASP A 120 13.94 -13.63 2.33
CA ASP A 120 14.37 -14.63 3.30
C ASP A 120 14.21 -14.14 4.76
N GLU A 121 14.41 -12.85 5.02
CA GLU A 121 14.11 -12.24 6.33
C GLU A 121 12.62 -12.17 6.58
N LEU A 122 11.83 -11.76 5.58
CA LEU A 122 10.39 -11.64 5.69
C LEU A 122 9.73 -12.99 5.99
N ARG A 123 10.20 -14.08 5.35
CA ARG A 123 9.72 -15.44 5.62
C ARG A 123 10.12 -15.98 7.00
N LYS A 124 11.15 -15.41 7.64
CA LYS A 124 11.57 -15.75 9.01
C LYS A 124 10.92 -14.88 10.06
N SER A 125 10.18 -13.86 9.64
CA SER A 125 9.45 -13.00 10.56
C SER A 125 8.44 -13.79 11.39
N ASN A 126 8.29 -13.40 12.66
CA ASN A 126 7.26 -13.93 13.54
C ASN A 126 5.91 -13.20 13.35
N ILE A 127 5.81 -12.29 12.36
CA ILE A 127 4.61 -11.53 12.04
C ILE A 127 3.89 -12.23 10.88
N ASP A 128 2.66 -12.64 11.07
CA ASP A 128 1.79 -13.06 9.97
C ASP A 128 1.62 -11.89 9.00
N PHE A 129 2.17 -11.98 7.80
CA PHE A 129 2.08 -10.91 6.83
C PHE A 129 1.29 -11.34 5.59
N GLY A 130 0.26 -10.57 5.26
CA GLY A 130 -0.59 -10.83 4.11
C GLY A 130 -1.02 -9.57 3.37
N PHE A 131 -1.46 -9.73 2.14
CA PHE A 131 -1.91 -8.62 1.30
C PHE A 131 -2.87 -9.06 0.19
N VAL A 132 -3.41 -8.07 -0.51
CA VAL A 132 -4.42 -8.28 -1.54
C VAL A 132 -3.92 -7.78 -2.88
N THR A 133 -4.18 -8.56 -3.93
CA THR A 133 -4.06 -8.16 -5.34
C THR A 133 -5.16 -8.82 -6.16
N VAL A 134 -5.29 -8.49 -7.45
CA VAL A 134 -6.24 -9.15 -8.35
C VAL A 134 -5.51 -9.65 -9.58
N SER A 135 -5.57 -10.96 -9.82
CA SER A 135 -5.07 -11.56 -11.05
C SER A 135 -6.07 -11.33 -12.19
N LEU A 136 -5.67 -10.54 -13.18
CA LEU A 136 -6.43 -10.35 -14.40
C LEU A 136 -6.37 -11.59 -15.29
N THR A 137 -5.26 -12.33 -15.25
CA THR A 137 -5.09 -13.57 -16.00
C THR A 137 -6.02 -14.67 -15.50
N ASP A 138 -6.12 -14.83 -14.17
CA ASP A 138 -6.95 -15.85 -13.56
C ASP A 138 -8.38 -15.38 -13.25
N HIS A 139 -8.69 -14.10 -13.53
CA HIS A 139 -9.98 -13.45 -13.24
C HIS A 139 -10.44 -13.61 -11.78
N LYS A 140 -9.51 -13.51 -10.83
CA LYS A 140 -9.81 -13.68 -9.41
C LYS A 140 -8.98 -12.79 -8.50
N PRO A 141 -9.53 -12.36 -7.36
CA PRO A 141 -8.75 -11.73 -6.31
C PRO A 141 -7.84 -12.76 -5.64
N LEU A 142 -6.71 -12.27 -5.15
CA LEU A 142 -5.76 -13.02 -4.34
C LEU A 142 -5.63 -12.32 -3.01
N GLU A 143 -6.16 -12.94 -1.96
CA GLU A 143 -5.97 -12.59 -0.57
C GLU A 143 -4.99 -13.60 0.01
N VAL A 144 -3.72 -13.25 0.10
CA VAL A 144 -2.62 -14.19 0.36
C VAL A 144 -1.78 -13.77 1.56
N PHE A 145 -1.26 -14.76 2.28
CA PHE A 145 -0.14 -14.59 3.19
C PHE A 145 1.16 -15.00 2.48
N ILE A 146 2.30 -14.59 3.04
CA ILE A 146 3.61 -14.87 2.41
C ILE A 146 3.91 -16.36 2.26
N GLU A 147 3.37 -17.21 3.13
CA GLU A 147 3.48 -18.67 3.03
C GLU A 147 2.73 -19.27 1.83
N ASP A 148 1.71 -18.57 1.31
CA ASP A 148 0.95 -18.99 0.12
C ASP A 148 1.70 -18.66 -1.19
N ILE A 149 2.78 -17.88 -1.11
CA ILE A 149 3.55 -17.40 -2.26
C ILE A 149 4.83 -18.20 -2.40
N GLY A 150 5.09 -18.71 -3.62
CA GLY A 150 6.31 -19.43 -3.92
C GLY A 150 7.58 -18.60 -3.66
N LYS A 151 8.67 -19.27 -3.28
CA LYS A 151 9.95 -18.61 -3.02
C LYS A 151 10.45 -17.87 -4.27
N GLY A 152 11.02 -16.67 -4.07
CA GLY A 152 11.52 -15.79 -5.12
C GLY A 152 10.45 -14.94 -5.81
N LYS A 153 9.20 -14.90 -5.29
CA LYS A 153 8.07 -14.22 -5.94
C LYS A 153 7.44 -13.11 -5.11
N ILE A 154 7.84 -12.90 -3.88
CA ILE A 154 7.20 -11.92 -2.99
C ILE A 154 7.29 -10.50 -3.55
N GLU A 155 8.42 -10.11 -4.14
CA GLU A 155 8.59 -8.78 -4.75
C GLU A 155 7.58 -8.54 -5.89
N ASP A 156 7.39 -9.53 -6.77
CA ASP A 156 6.42 -9.46 -7.86
C ASP A 156 4.99 -9.33 -7.33
N TYR A 157 4.63 -10.06 -6.27
CA TYR A 157 3.30 -10.00 -5.70
C TYR A 157 3.05 -8.73 -4.88
N LEU A 158 4.06 -8.16 -4.21
CA LEU A 158 3.99 -6.84 -3.58
C LEU A 158 3.78 -5.74 -4.63
N LEU A 159 4.52 -5.82 -5.75
CA LEU A 159 4.31 -4.93 -6.88
C LEU A 159 2.91 -5.11 -7.47
N ALA A 160 2.43 -6.36 -7.62
CA ALA A 160 1.08 -6.67 -8.10
C ALA A 160 0.00 -6.04 -7.22
N SER A 161 0.19 -6.02 -5.90
CA SER A 161 -0.72 -5.35 -4.96
C SER A 161 -0.81 -3.83 -5.17
N SER A 162 0.22 -3.24 -5.78
CA SER A 162 0.33 -1.80 -6.03
C SER A 162 0.21 -1.44 -7.53
N PHE A 163 -0.24 -2.38 -8.36
CA PHE A 163 -0.23 -2.24 -9.82
C PHE A 163 -1.46 -1.49 -10.34
N LEU A 164 -1.39 -0.16 -10.36
CA LEU A 164 -2.48 0.69 -10.84
C LEU A 164 -2.64 0.62 -12.38
N PRO A 165 -3.86 0.81 -12.92
CA PRO A 165 -4.14 0.79 -14.37
C PRO A 165 -3.37 1.83 -15.20
N VAL A 166 -2.82 2.84 -14.53
CA VAL A 166 -1.99 3.88 -15.16
C VAL A 166 -0.55 3.43 -15.44
N PHE A 167 -0.15 2.29 -14.91
CA PHE A 167 1.17 1.74 -15.15
C PHE A 167 1.24 1.03 -16.50
N ARG A 168 2.44 1.03 -17.09
CA ARG A 168 2.69 0.26 -18.30
C ARG A 168 2.40 -1.21 -18.03
N GLU A 169 1.59 -1.81 -18.90
CA GLU A 169 1.23 -3.22 -18.79
C GLU A 169 2.50 -4.09 -18.75
N GLU A 170 2.56 -4.93 -17.74
CA GLU A 170 3.66 -5.86 -17.51
C GLU A 170 3.14 -7.16 -16.93
N GLN A 171 3.87 -8.26 -17.18
CA GLN A 171 3.61 -9.53 -16.53
C GLN A 171 4.53 -9.70 -15.33
N LEU A 172 3.95 -10.07 -14.20
CA LEU A 172 4.64 -10.42 -12.96
C LEU A 172 4.38 -11.91 -12.71
N ASP A 173 5.42 -12.68 -12.47
CA ASP A 173 5.29 -14.16 -12.37
C ASP A 173 4.46 -14.77 -13.53
N GLY A 174 4.64 -14.25 -14.77
CA GLY A 174 3.93 -14.71 -15.97
C GLY A 174 2.44 -14.34 -16.04
N LYS A 175 1.94 -13.51 -15.13
CA LYS A 175 0.53 -13.11 -15.03
C LYS A 175 0.38 -11.59 -15.06
N LYS A 176 -0.83 -11.15 -15.44
CA LYS A 176 -1.24 -9.75 -15.37
C LYS A 176 -2.03 -9.53 -14.07
N PHE A 177 -1.73 -8.44 -13.40
CA PHE A 177 -2.36 -8.05 -12.15
C PHE A 177 -2.91 -6.63 -12.21
N ILE A 178 -3.77 -6.32 -11.25
CA ILE A 178 -4.21 -4.97 -10.92
C ILE A 178 -4.20 -4.80 -9.40
N ASP A 179 -3.99 -3.57 -8.96
CA ASP A 179 -3.96 -3.19 -7.54
C ASP A 179 -5.11 -3.81 -6.74
N GLY A 180 -4.79 -4.28 -5.54
CA GLY A 180 -5.76 -4.90 -4.65
C GLY A 180 -6.90 -3.98 -4.23
N CYS A 181 -6.74 -2.65 -4.35
CA CYS A 181 -7.79 -1.67 -4.04
C CYS A 181 -9.05 -1.84 -4.89
N PHE A 182 -8.96 -2.49 -6.05
CA PHE A 182 -10.10 -2.84 -6.88
C PHE A 182 -10.91 -4.03 -6.35
N PHE A 183 -10.45 -4.68 -5.29
CA PHE A 183 -11.17 -5.76 -4.62
C PHE A 183 -11.41 -5.50 -3.13
N ASP A 184 -10.35 -5.24 -2.36
CA ASP A 184 -10.44 -4.91 -0.93
C ASP A 184 -9.25 -4.03 -0.51
N ASN A 185 -9.53 -2.73 -0.34
CA ASN A 185 -8.53 -1.75 0.05
C ASN A 185 -8.23 -1.76 1.56
N LEU A 186 -8.99 -2.52 2.35
CA LEU A 186 -8.88 -2.57 3.79
C LEU A 186 -9.09 -4.01 4.29
N PRO A 187 -8.07 -4.89 4.14
CA PRO A 187 -8.23 -6.33 4.21
C PRO A 187 -8.34 -6.89 5.64
N ILE A 188 -9.35 -6.43 6.40
CA ILE A 188 -9.66 -6.91 7.76
C ILE A 188 -9.97 -8.41 7.74
N ARG A 189 -10.74 -8.86 6.73
CA ARG A 189 -11.16 -10.27 6.61
C ARG A 189 -9.97 -11.22 6.48
N LEU A 190 -8.86 -10.76 5.92
CA LEU A 190 -7.67 -11.58 5.77
C LEU A 190 -7.06 -11.93 7.13
N LEU A 191 -6.94 -10.96 8.06
CA LEU A 191 -6.54 -11.23 9.45
C LEU A 191 -7.55 -12.12 10.18
N MET A 192 -8.85 -11.90 9.96
CA MET A 192 -9.88 -12.74 10.58
C MET A 192 -9.74 -14.22 10.19
N LYS A 193 -9.35 -14.51 8.93
CA LYS A 193 -9.08 -15.89 8.46
C LYS A 193 -7.92 -16.55 9.21
N LYS A 194 -6.94 -15.76 9.67
CA LYS A 194 -5.82 -16.22 10.54
C LYS A 194 -6.21 -16.36 12.01
N GLY A 195 -7.43 -15.98 12.37
CA GLY A 195 -7.93 -16.10 13.76
C GLY A 195 -7.79 -14.85 14.60
N TYR A 196 -7.29 -13.73 14.06
CA TYR A 196 -7.23 -12.47 14.80
C TYR A 196 -8.62 -11.96 15.12
N ARG A 197 -8.80 -11.48 16.37
CA ARG A 197 -10.06 -10.92 16.89
C ARG A 197 -9.88 -9.52 17.47
N LYS A 198 -8.62 -9.12 17.73
CA LYS A 198 -8.24 -7.78 18.14
C LYS A 198 -7.49 -7.14 16.98
N ILE A 199 -8.04 -6.10 16.39
CA ILE A 199 -7.56 -5.56 15.12
C ILE A 199 -7.50 -4.04 15.21
N ILE A 200 -6.35 -3.50 14.86
CA ILE A 200 -6.14 -2.06 14.64
C ILE A 200 -6.19 -1.80 13.14
N VAL A 201 -7.03 -0.87 12.73
CA VAL A 201 -7.27 -0.54 11.33
C VAL A 201 -6.82 0.89 11.07
N VAL A 202 -5.83 1.08 10.21
CA VAL A 202 -5.29 2.40 9.88
C VAL A 202 -5.84 2.86 8.54
N HIS A 203 -6.61 3.94 8.58
CA HIS A 203 -7.24 4.52 7.41
C HIS A 203 -6.36 5.61 6.78
N LEU A 204 -6.29 5.60 5.46
CA LEU A 204 -5.69 6.68 4.65
C LEU A 204 -6.74 7.51 3.93
N ASN A 205 -8.03 7.18 4.08
CA ASN A 205 -9.10 7.69 3.23
C ASN A 205 -8.73 7.49 1.75
N GLY A 206 -8.11 6.35 1.46
CA GLY A 206 -7.71 5.95 0.13
C GLY A 206 -8.90 5.57 -0.73
N PHE A 207 -8.71 5.63 -2.04
CA PHE A 207 -9.69 5.08 -2.96
C PHE A 207 -9.62 3.55 -2.97
N GLY A 208 -10.77 2.93 -3.19
CA GLY A 208 -10.87 1.49 -3.41
C GLY A 208 -12.12 0.91 -2.78
N LEU A 209 -12.41 -0.31 -3.17
CA LEU A 209 -13.49 -1.08 -2.59
C LEU A 209 -13.07 -1.54 -1.18
N ARG A 210 -14.02 -1.60 -0.27
CA ARG A 210 -13.85 -2.14 1.08
C ARG A 210 -14.91 -3.19 1.31
N LYS A 211 -14.49 -4.38 1.72
CA LYS A 211 -15.42 -5.46 2.04
C LYS A 211 -16.08 -5.17 3.38
N LYS A 212 -17.40 -5.33 3.43
CA LYS A 212 -18.13 -5.24 4.70
C LYS A 212 -17.67 -6.36 5.63
N VAL A 213 -17.41 -6.01 6.87
CA VAL A 213 -17.04 -6.92 7.96
C VAL A 213 -18.07 -6.80 9.04
N ASP A 214 -18.52 -7.93 9.58
CA ASP A 214 -19.29 -7.96 10.81
C ASP A 214 -18.30 -7.93 11.99
N GLU A 215 -18.26 -6.80 12.68
CA GLU A 215 -17.33 -6.55 13.79
C GLU A 215 -17.93 -6.92 15.16
N SER A 216 -19.14 -7.46 15.21
CA SER A 216 -19.86 -7.76 16.47
C SER A 216 -19.07 -8.68 17.43
N ASN A 217 -18.19 -9.53 16.89
CA ASN A 217 -17.35 -10.46 17.65
C ASN A 217 -15.85 -10.08 17.58
N LEU A 218 -15.55 -8.84 17.26
CA LEU A 218 -14.18 -8.32 17.15
C LEU A 218 -13.99 -7.14 18.11
N GLU A 219 -12.77 -6.98 18.59
CA GLU A 219 -12.29 -5.75 19.19
C GLU A 219 -11.55 -4.97 18.10
N VAL A 220 -12.21 -3.99 17.49
CA VAL A 220 -11.63 -3.22 16.37
C VAL A 220 -11.39 -1.78 16.81
N ILE A 221 -10.18 -1.30 16.58
CA ILE A 221 -9.78 0.09 16.80
C ILE A 221 -9.51 0.71 15.42
N HIS A 222 -10.33 1.68 15.01
CA HIS A 222 -10.14 2.41 13.78
C HIS A 222 -9.36 3.70 14.04
N ILE A 223 -8.24 3.89 13.34
CA ILE A 223 -7.41 5.09 13.38
C ILE A 223 -7.62 5.85 12.07
N TYR A 224 -8.16 7.04 12.16
CA TYR A 224 -8.42 7.94 11.04
C TYR A 224 -7.49 9.14 11.08
N PRO A 225 -7.02 9.65 9.93
CA PRO A 225 -6.28 10.89 9.89
C PRO A 225 -7.18 12.06 10.35
N SER A 226 -6.64 12.92 11.20
CA SER A 226 -7.32 14.11 11.69
C SER A 226 -7.36 15.27 10.68
N GLY A 227 -6.65 15.13 9.55
CA GLY A 227 -6.53 16.14 8.51
C GLY A 227 -6.36 15.55 7.12
N ASN A 228 -6.05 16.41 6.17
CA ASN A 228 -5.85 16.03 4.77
C ASN A 228 -4.44 15.46 4.56
N LEU A 229 -4.34 14.21 4.14
CA LEU A 229 -3.08 13.52 3.83
C LEU A 229 -2.50 13.87 2.44
N GLY A 230 -3.13 14.74 1.67
CA GLY A 230 -2.69 15.09 0.33
C GLY A 230 -3.14 14.09 -0.75
N SER A 231 -2.45 14.12 -1.89
CA SER A 231 -2.73 13.25 -3.04
C SER A 231 -2.23 11.83 -2.81
N SER A 232 -2.99 10.84 -3.29
CA SER A 232 -2.53 9.44 -3.32
C SER A 232 -1.50 9.16 -4.42
N LEU A 233 -1.41 10.01 -5.43
CA LEU A 233 -0.51 9.78 -6.57
C LEU A 233 0.75 10.67 -6.53
N LEU A 234 0.83 11.58 -5.56
CA LEU A 234 1.99 12.44 -5.35
C LEU A 234 2.75 12.01 -4.10
N PHE A 235 4.03 11.78 -4.28
CA PHE A 235 4.96 11.52 -3.20
C PHE A 235 5.83 12.77 -3.01
N HIS A 236 5.64 13.45 -1.88
CA HIS A 236 6.35 14.69 -1.59
C HIS A 236 6.90 14.67 -0.17
N PRO A 237 8.20 14.91 0.05
CA PRO A 237 8.83 14.78 1.36
C PRO A 237 8.18 15.61 2.47
N LEU A 238 7.79 16.85 2.18
CA LEU A 238 7.14 17.72 3.18
C LEU A 238 5.76 17.17 3.59
N GLN A 239 4.93 16.78 2.62
CA GLN A 239 3.62 16.19 2.91
C GLN A 239 3.77 14.87 3.68
N SER A 240 4.73 14.05 3.30
CA SER A 240 4.99 12.78 3.96
C SER A 240 5.42 12.97 5.42
N ARG A 241 6.30 13.94 5.73
CA ARG A 241 6.68 14.28 7.11
C ARG A 241 5.49 14.77 7.93
N GLN A 242 4.61 15.60 7.34
CA GLN A 242 3.37 16.02 7.99
C GLN A 242 2.46 14.83 8.27
N ASN A 243 2.35 13.89 7.34
CA ASN A 243 1.56 12.68 7.51
C ASN A 243 2.13 11.79 8.62
N ILE A 244 3.47 11.65 8.73
CA ILE A 244 4.12 10.93 9.84
C ILE A 244 3.77 11.60 11.18
N GLN A 245 3.84 12.92 11.27
CA GLN A 245 3.51 13.66 12.51
C GLN A 245 2.03 13.55 12.90
N MET A 246 1.16 13.36 11.92
CA MET A 246 -0.28 13.23 12.15
C MET A 246 -0.68 11.84 12.66
N GLY A 247 0.06 10.79 12.24
CA GLY A 247 -0.17 9.41 12.67
C GLY A 247 0.42 9.14 14.03
#